data_eff90b40f00923e9e9881ce546168a52
#
_entry.id   eff90b40f00923e9e9881ce546168a52
#
_cell.length_a   1.000
_cell.length_b   1.000
_cell.length_c   1.000
_cell.angle_alpha   90.00
_cell.angle_beta   90.00
_cell.angle_gamma   90.00
#
_symmetry.space_group_name_H-M   'P 1'
#
loop_
_entity.id
_entity.type
_entity.pdbx_description
1 polymer ?
#
loop_
_entity_poly.entity_id
_entity_poly.type
_entity_poly.pdbx_seq_one_letter_code
_entity_poly.pdbx_strand_id
1 'polypeptide(L)'
;TWFNQLLTPFLIAIGVTQASHEAAHLLVAKKEGFKITSPTILPLLSLPYMSFQNRIKTSPKNLNALFNFASAGPAVGMVSSMAFLLIGLQMTLTMTPDQLQYAPSVPVGFLQLSSLGANIVDFVLGGGDGIILQQDPQTAVSLHPFAIGGFAGMMINALDTIPLAGTDGGRMSQALLGRPGHVAFSGIVFFSMFLY
;
A
#
# COMPACT_ATOMS: atom_id res chain seq x y z
N THR A 1 17.67 -3.43 -21.61
CA THR A 1 18.12 -2.06 -21.28
C THR A 1 17.92 -1.81 -19.80
N TRP A 2 18.80 -1.05 -19.16
CA TRP A 2 18.74 -0.68 -17.73
C TRP A 2 17.34 -0.21 -17.28
N PHE A 3 16.71 0.64 -18.08
CA PHE A 3 15.36 1.14 -17.83
C PHE A 3 14.31 0.00 -17.64
N ASN A 4 14.35 -1.02 -18.50
CA ASN A 4 13.43 -2.15 -18.41
C ASN A 4 13.72 -3.01 -17.16
N GLN A 5 14.97 -3.19 -16.79
CA GLN A 5 15.36 -3.94 -15.59
C GLN A 5 14.90 -3.27 -14.31
N LEU A 6 14.78 -1.95 -14.30
CA LEU A 6 14.31 -1.16 -13.16
C LEU A 6 12.80 -1.00 -13.16
N LEU A 7 12.22 -0.51 -14.24
CA LEU A 7 10.83 -0.11 -14.30
C LEU A 7 9.87 -1.31 -14.36
N THR A 8 10.22 -2.33 -15.15
CA THR A 8 9.33 -3.49 -15.35
C THR A 8 9.02 -4.23 -14.04
N PRO A 9 10.01 -4.65 -13.21
CA PRO A 9 9.67 -5.32 -11.95
C PRO A 9 8.95 -4.40 -10.95
N PHE A 10 9.29 -3.11 -10.92
CA PHE A 10 8.56 -2.14 -10.10
C PHE A 10 7.08 -2.05 -10.50
N LEU A 11 6.79 -1.89 -11.80
CA LEU A 11 5.42 -1.82 -12.32
C LEU A 11 4.66 -3.14 -12.13
N ILE A 12 5.33 -4.29 -12.24
CA ILE A 12 4.73 -5.58 -11.93
C ILE A 12 4.30 -5.63 -10.47
N ALA A 13 5.17 -5.25 -9.53
CA ALA A 13 4.86 -5.27 -8.11
C ALA A 13 3.64 -4.39 -7.80
N ILE A 14 3.64 -3.14 -8.24
CA ILE A 14 2.52 -2.21 -8.03
C ILE A 14 1.26 -2.71 -8.74
N GLY A 15 1.37 -3.11 -10.01
CA GLY A 15 0.23 -3.56 -10.81
C GLY A 15 -0.45 -4.80 -10.24
N VAL A 16 0.32 -5.80 -9.83
CA VAL A 16 -0.22 -7.03 -9.21
C VAL A 16 -0.83 -6.72 -7.85
N THR A 17 -0.19 -5.87 -7.03
CA THR A 17 -0.73 -5.44 -5.75
C THR A 17 -2.09 -4.75 -5.93
N GLN A 18 -2.19 -3.79 -6.83
CA GLN A 18 -3.44 -3.08 -7.10
C GLN A 18 -4.51 -3.99 -7.71
N ALA A 19 -4.13 -4.86 -8.64
CA ALA A 19 -5.06 -5.82 -9.24
C ALA A 19 -5.61 -6.80 -8.19
N SER A 20 -4.77 -7.30 -7.27
CA SER A 20 -5.19 -8.20 -6.19
C SER A 20 -6.10 -7.49 -5.17
N HIS A 21 -5.81 -6.24 -4.83
CA HIS A 21 -6.66 -5.38 -4.00
C HIS A 21 -8.07 -5.25 -4.61
N GLU A 22 -8.16 -4.83 -5.87
CA GLU A 22 -9.45 -4.67 -6.57
C GLU A 22 -10.18 -6.00 -6.78
N ALA A 23 -9.46 -7.08 -7.06
CA ALA A 23 -10.06 -8.40 -7.17
C ALA A 23 -10.69 -8.85 -5.85
N ALA A 24 -10.08 -8.53 -4.71
CA ALA A 24 -10.65 -8.82 -3.40
C ALA A 24 -11.98 -8.10 -3.18
N HIS A 25 -12.08 -6.82 -3.53
CA HIS A 25 -13.33 -6.08 -3.50
C HIS A 25 -14.41 -6.72 -4.38
N LEU A 26 -14.07 -7.07 -5.62
CA LEU A 26 -15.00 -7.70 -6.56
C LEU A 26 -15.51 -9.04 -6.03
N LEU A 27 -14.64 -9.87 -5.47
CA LEU A 27 -14.98 -11.17 -4.90
C LEU A 27 -15.94 -11.04 -3.71
N VAL A 28 -15.63 -10.12 -2.79
CA VAL A 28 -16.49 -9.89 -1.61
C VAL A 28 -17.81 -9.26 -2.01
N ALA A 29 -17.84 -8.28 -2.90
CA ALA A 29 -19.08 -7.69 -3.41
C ALA A 29 -19.99 -8.75 -4.03
N LYS A 30 -19.43 -9.67 -4.84
CA LYS A 30 -20.15 -10.81 -5.43
C LYS A 30 -20.67 -11.76 -4.35
N LYS A 31 -19.86 -12.11 -3.35
CA LYS A 31 -20.24 -12.98 -2.24
C LYS A 31 -21.38 -12.37 -1.40
N GLU A 32 -21.28 -11.08 -1.10
CA GLU A 32 -22.29 -10.36 -0.30
C GLU A 32 -23.53 -9.95 -1.13
N GLY A 33 -23.51 -10.13 -2.45
CA GLY A 33 -24.65 -9.97 -3.34
C GLY A 33 -24.99 -8.53 -3.68
N PHE A 34 -24.04 -7.60 -3.71
CA PHE A 34 -24.23 -6.23 -4.18
C PHE A 34 -23.33 -5.89 -5.37
N LYS A 35 -23.69 -4.84 -6.10
CA LYS A 35 -23.02 -4.44 -7.33
C LYS A 35 -22.10 -3.24 -7.08
N ILE A 36 -20.92 -3.28 -7.66
CA ILE A 36 -19.97 -2.17 -7.71
C ILE A 36 -19.70 -1.76 -9.17
N THR A 37 -19.15 -0.56 -9.36
CA THR A 37 -18.65 -0.14 -10.69
C THR A 37 -17.41 -0.91 -11.04
N SER A 38 -17.06 -0.97 -12.33
CA SER A 38 -15.70 -1.29 -12.72
C SER A 38 -14.73 -0.27 -12.11
N PRO A 39 -13.53 -0.72 -11.71
CA PRO A 39 -12.50 0.19 -11.20
C PRO A 39 -12.25 1.32 -12.21
N THR A 40 -12.29 2.55 -11.74
CA THR A 40 -11.91 3.73 -12.53
C THR A 40 -10.51 4.13 -12.13
N ILE A 41 -9.62 4.27 -13.09
CA ILE A 41 -8.27 4.78 -12.88
C ILE A 41 -8.37 6.29 -12.72
N LEU A 42 -8.02 6.79 -11.55
CA LEU A 42 -7.90 8.23 -11.29
C LEU A 42 -6.42 8.61 -11.32
N PRO A 43 -5.96 9.37 -12.32
CA PRO A 43 -4.62 9.92 -12.29
C PRO A 43 -4.56 11.00 -11.20
N LEU A 44 -3.79 10.77 -10.15
CA LEU A 44 -3.46 11.80 -9.17
C LEU A 44 -2.28 12.62 -9.71
N LEU A 45 -2.57 13.86 -10.10
CA LEU A 45 -1.60 14.81 -10.69
C LEU A 45 -0.43 15.15 -9.75
N SER A 46 -0.56 14.94 -8.46
CA SER A 46 0.45 15.29 -7.44
C SER A 46 1.37 14.16 -7.02
N LEU A 47 1.02 12.91 -7.35
CA LEU A 47 1.85 11.72 -7.10
C LEU A 47 1.75 10.82 -8.34
N PRO A 48 2.81 10.13 -8.78
CA PRO A 48 2.77 9.17 -9.88
C PRO A 48 2.03 7.90 -9.46
N TYR A 49 0.86 8.07 -8.84
CA TYR A 49 0.03 7.04 -8.24
C TYR A 49 -1.31 7.01 -8.95
N MET A 50 -1.64 5.86 -9.48
CA MET A 50 -2.96 5.58 -10.04
C MET A 50 -3.82 4.97 -8.94
N SER A 51 -4.78 5.71 -8.40
CA SER A 51 -5.79 5.13 -7.52
C SER A 51 -6.86 4.45 -8.35
N PHE A 52 -7.14 3.21 -8.03
CA PHE A 52 -8.31 2.50 -8.54
C PHE A 52 -9.46 2.78 -7.58
N GLN A 53 -10.50 3.43 -8.06
CA GLN A 53 -11.68 3.71 -7.25
C GLN A 53 -12.89 2.96 -7.79
N ASN A 54 -13.49 2.14 -6.95
CA ASN A 54 -14.77 1.53 -7.22
C ASN A 54 -15.90 2.24 -6.46
N ARG A 55 -17.10 2.31 -7.05
CA ARG A 55 -18.28 2.88 -6.40
C ARG A 55 -19.31 1.78 -6.18
N ILE A 56 -19.94 1.78 -5.01
CA ILE A 56 -21.04 0.89 -4.69
C ILE A 56 -22.28 1.35 -5.45
N LYS A 57 -22.81 0.49 -6.34
CA LYS A 57 -24.03 0.76 -7.13
C LYS A 57 -25.31 0.40 -6.39
N THR A 58 -25.27 -0.68 -5.61
CA THR A 58 -26.42 -1.12 -4.80
C THR A 58 -25.99 -1.22 -3.35
N SER A 59 -26.81 -0.71 -2.43
CA SER A 59 -26.48 -0.73 -0.99
C SER A 59 -26.16 -2.15 -0.51
N PRO A 60 -25.09 -2.32 0.29
CA PRO A 60 -24.85 -3.57 1.00
C PRO A 60 -26.03 -3.94 1.90
N LYS A 61 -26.26 -5.23 2.10
CA LYS A 61 -27.40 -5.75 2.88
C LYS A 61 -27.38 -5.30 4.35
N ASN A 62 -26.18 -5.15 4.90
CA ASN A 62 -25.94 -4.73 6.27
C ASN A 62 -24.56 -4.11 6.42
N LEU A 63 -24.26 -3.58 7.61
CA LEU A 63 -22.97 -2.96 7.92
C LEU A 63 -21.80 -3.96 7.91
N ASN A 64 -22.06 -5.23 8.25
CA ASN A 64 -21.01 -6.28 8.19
C ASN A 64 -20.60 -6.54 6.73
N ALA A 65 -21.54 -6.58 5.78
CA ALA A 65 -21.24 -6.72 4.36
C ALA A 65 -20.42 -5.52 3.84
N LEU A 66 -20.72 -4.31 4.31
CA LEU A 66 -19.92 -3.11 4.00
C LEU A 66 -18.51 -3.22 4.57
N PHE A 67 -18.37 -3.64 5.83
CA PHE A 67 -17.08 -3.82 6.49
C PHE A 67 -16.23 -4.88 5.78
N ASN A 68 -16.81 -6.07 5.52
CA ASN A 68 -16.14 -7.17 4.81
C ASN A 68 -15.62 -6.72 3.44
N PHE A 69 -16.44 -5.96 2.72
CA PHE A 69 -16.06 -5.41 1.42
C PHE A 69 -14.91 -4.42 1.56
N ALA A 70 -15.03 -3.44 2.46
CA ALA A 70 -14.06 -2.37 2.61
C ALA A 70 -12.70 -2.86 3.12
N SER A 71 -12.68 -3.88 3.99
CA SER A 71 -11.44 -4.45 4.54
C SER A 71 -10.73 -5.41 3.60
N ALA A 72 -11.45 -6.02 2.64
CA ALA A 72 -10.90 -7.07 1.78
C ALA A 72 -9.78 -6.58 0.87
N GLY A 73 -9.96 -5.43 0.21
CA GLY A 73 -8.96 -4.85 -0.67
C GLY A 73 -7.65 -4.56 0.05
N PRO A 74 -7.66 -3.68 1.09
CA PRO A 74 -6.45 -3.37 1.84
C PRO A 74 -5.77 -4.59 2.45
N ALA A 75 -6.53 -5.57 2.96
CA ALA A 75 -5.96 -6.78 3.54
C ALA A 75 -5.19 -7.61 2.49
N VAL A 76 -5.80 -7.89 1.34
CA VAL A 76 -5.16 -8.64 0.25
C VAL A 76 -4.03 -7.83 -0.38
N GLY A 77 -4.23 -6.53 -0.59
CA GLY A 77 -3.22 -5.62 -1.09
C GLY A 77 -1.98 -5.55 -0.17
N MET A 78 -2.18 -5.51 1.14
CA MET A 78 -1.09 -5.52 2.13
C MET A 78 -0.30 -6.83 2.07
N VAL A 79 -0.98 -7.98 2.01
CA VAL A 79 -0.33 -9.29 1.91
C VAL A 79 0.48 -9.42 0.61
N SER A 80 -0.08 -9.01 -0.52
CA SER A 80 0.63 -9.05 -1.80
C SER A 80 1.81 -8.09 -1.84
N SER A 81 1.68 -6.89 -1.28
CA SER A 81 2.78 -5.91 -1.16
C SER A 81 3.91 -6.43 -0.30
N MET A 82 3.57 -7.05 0.85
CA MET A 82 4.55 -7.67 1.74
C MET A 82 5.29 -8.83 1.04
N ALA A 83 4.60 -9.64 0.25
CA ALA A 83 5.24 -10.70 -0.52
C ALA A 83 6.26 -10.12 -1.53
N PHE A 84 5.91 -9.06 -2.27
CA PHE A 84 6.85 -8.38 -3.16
C PHE A 84 8.02 -7.74 -2.41
N LEU A 85 7.79 -7.15 -1.24
CA LEU A 85 8.86 -6.62 -0.39
C LEU A 85 9.84 -7.74 0.00
N LEU A 86 9.35 -8.85 0.53
CA LEU A 86 10.21 -9.96 0.97
C LEU A 86 10.97 -10.61 -0.20
N ILE A 87 10.30 -10.85 -1.33
CA ILE A 87 10.94 -11.37 -2.55
C ILE A 87 12.03 -10.41 -3.03
N GLY A 88 11.72 -9.11 -3.07
CA GLY A 88 12.66 -8.09 -3.50
C GLY A 88 13.85 -7.94 -2.57
N LEU A 89 13.67 -8.06 -1.25
CA LEU A 89 14.75 -8.06 -0.26
C LEU A 89 15.63 -9.31 -0.43
N GLN A 90 15.04 -10.48 -0.62
CA GLN A 90 15.79 -11.70 -0.92
C GLN A 90 16.61 -11.55 -2.21
N MET A 91 16.03 -10.94 -3.24
CA MET A 91 16.77 -10.66 -4.48
C MET A 91 17.90 -9.65 -4.25
N THR A 92 17.69 -8.63 -3.40
CA THR A 92 18.73 -7.67 -3.03
C THR A 92 19.94 -8.37 -2.37
N LEU A 93 19.69 -9.30 -1.47
CA LEU A 93 20.75 -10.08 -0.79
C LEU A 93 21.58 -10.96 -1.76
N THR A 94 20.98 -11.37 -2.88
CA THR A 94 21.66 -12.22 -3.88
C THR A 94 22.32 -11.43 -5.01
N MET A 95 22.20 -10.09 -5.02
CA MET A 95 22.86 -9.24 -6.00
C MET A 95 24.39 -9.25 -5.84
N THR A 96 25.09 -9.30 -6.96
CA THR A 96 26.54 -9.05 -6.98
C THR A 96 26.84 -7.57 -6.72
N PRO A 97 28.04 -7.21 -6.24
CA PRO A 97 28.42 -5.81 -6.03
C PRO A 97 28.21 -4.93 -7.27
N ASP A 98 28.50 -5.47 -8.46
CA ASP A 98 28.28 -4.75 -9.74
C ASP A 98 26.78 -4.50 -9.99
N GLN A 99 25.92 -5.47 -9.70
CA GLN A 99 24.46 -5.29 -9.83
C GLN A 99 23.93 -4.29 -8.81
N LEU A 100 24.43 -4.33 -7.58
CA LEU A 100 24.01 -3.44 -6.50
C LEU A 100 24.36 -1.97 -6.80
N GLN A 101 25.49 -1.72 -7.48
CA GLN A 101 25.89 -0.37 -7.91
C GLN A 101 24.89 0.26 -8.89
N TYR A 102 24.24 -0.55 -9.73
CA TYR A 102 23.23 -0.10 -10.70
C TYR A 102 21.79 -0.27 -10.21
N ALA A 103 21.60 -0.83 -9.02
CA ALA A 103 20.27 -0.96 -8.42
C ALA A 103 19.72 0.42 -8.02
N PRO A 104 18.40 0.62 -8.09
CA PRO A 104 17.81 1.84 -7.59
C PRO A 104 18.04 1.96 -6.10
N SER A 105 18.31 3.17 -5.64
CA SER A 105 18.49 3.46 -4.23
C SER A 105 17.39 4.34 -3.71
N VAL A 106 16.98 4.11 -2.48
CA VAL A 106 15.99 4.91 -1.75
C VAL A 106 16.62 5.52 -0.50
N PRO A 107 16.29 6.76 -0.14
CA PRO A 107 16.75 7.34 1.11
C PRO A 107 16.21 6.57 2.32
N VAL A 108 16.99 6.43 3.38
CA VAL A 108 16.53 5.85 4.66
C VAL A 108 15.29 6.58 5.18
N GLY A 109 15.22 7.92 5.02
CA GLY A 109 14.05 8.71 5.38
C GLY A 109 12.77 8.27 4.67
N PHE A 110 12.85 7.75 3.43
CA PHE A 110 11.69 7.17 2.76
C PHE A 110 11.23 5.87 3.44
N LEU A 111 12.18 5.01 3.84
CA LEU A 111 11.86 3.78 4.57
C LEU A 111 11.25 4.09 5.93
N GLN A 112 11.70 5.13 6.62
CA GLN A 112 11.17 5.57 7.92
C GLN A 112 9.70 6.03 7.87
N LEU A 113 9.12 6.27 6.69
CA LEU A 113 7.68 6.59 6.54
C LEU A 113 6.77 5.42 6.94
N SER A 114 7.26 4.20 6.97
CA SER A 114 6.49 3.01 7.38
C SER A 114 7.27 2.22 8.43
N SER A 115 6.87 2.28 9.69
CA SER A 115 7.51 1.52 10.76
C SER A 115 7.54 0.02 10.46
N LEU A 116 6.44 -0.56 9.96
CA LEU A 116 6.41 -1.98 9.62
C LEU A 116 7.37 -2.32 8.47
N GLY A 117 7.28 -1.58 7.36
CA GLY A 117 8.13 -1.82 6.19
C GLY A 117 9.60 -1.57 6.49
N ALA A 118 9.91 -0.50 7.22
CA ALA A 118 11.27 -0.18 7.64
C ALA A 118 11.90 -1.28 8.50
N ASN A 119 11.17 -1.76 9.52
CA ASN A 119 11.68 -2.84 10.38
C ASN A 119 11.87 -4.15 9.61
N ILE A 120 11.04 -4.46 8.62
CA ILE A 120 11.25 -5.63 7.75
C ILE A 120 12.53 -5.47 6.94
N VAL A 121 12.74 -4.30 6.33
CA VAL A 121 13.98 -4.01 5.56
C VAL A 121 15.21 -4.14 6.46
N ASP A 122 15.17 -3.51 7.63
CA ASP A 122 16.28 -3.55 8.59
C ASP A 122 16.56 -4.96 9.10
N PHE A 123 15.51 -5.72 9.42
CA PHE A 123 15.65 -7.11 9.87
C PHE A 123 16.30 -7.99 8.80
N VAL A 124 15.88 -7.85 7.54
CA VAL A 124 16.37 -8.72 6.45
C VAL A 124 17.78 -8.31 5.98
N LEU A 125 18.06 -7.01 5.84
CA LEU A 125 19.33 -6.51 5.30
C LEU A 125 20.34 -6.14 6.40
N GLY A 126 19.86 -5.67 7.54
CA GLY A 126 20.70 -5.19 8.66
C GLY A 126 20.80 -6.18 9.83
N GLY A 127 20.18 -7.35 9.75
CA GLY A 127 20.20 -8.34 10.82
C GLY A 127 19.28 -8.01 12.01
N GLY A 128 18.49 -6.95 11.94
CA GLY A 128 17.53 -6.57 12.98
C GLY A 128 18.07 -5.68 14.10
N ASP A 129 19.33 -5.23 14.00
CA ASP A 129 19.96 -4.38 15.02
C ASP A 129 19.70 -2.89 14.83
N GLY A 130 18.81 -2.51 13.92
CA GLY A 130 18.49 -1.12 13.60
C GLY A 130 19.59 -0.38 12.82
N ILE A 131 20.54 -1.11 12.26
CA ILE A 131 21.74 -0.55 11.62
C ILE A 131 21.37 0.37 10.45
N ILE A 132 20.38 -0.02 9.65
CA ILE A 132 19.93 0.77 8.49
C ILE A 132 19.11 1.98 8.95
N LEU A 133 18.19 1.77 9.90
CA LEU A 133 17.27 2.81 10.35
C LEU A 133 17.92 3.88 11.23
N GLN A 134 19.08 3.60 11.81
CA GLN A 134 19.88 4.56 12.59
C GLN A 134 20.78 5.46 11.71
N GLN A 135 20.86 5.18 10.41
CA GLN A 135 21.63 6.02 9.49
C GLN A 135 20.94 7.36 9.24
N ASP A 136 21.73 8.31 8.72
CA ASP A 136 21.18 9.60 8.29
C ASP A 136 20.02 9.39 7.29
N PRO A 137 18.88 10.09 7.44
CA PRO A 137 17.74 9.97 6.53
C PRO A 137 18.07 10.16 5.04
N GLN A 138 19.16 10.89 4.72
CA GLN A 138 19.62 11.08 3.35
C GLN A 138 20.52 9.96 2.84
N THR A 139 20.94 9.02 3.70
CA THR A 139 21.71 7.85 3.27
C THR A 139 20.87 7.03 2.30
N ALA A 140 21.49 6.62 1.19
CA ALA A 140 20.84 5.83 0.17
C ALA A 140 21.05 4.34 0.39
N VAL A 141 19.98 3.57 0.35
CA VAL A 141 19.98 2.09 0.41
C VAL A 141 19.58 1.55 -0.95
N SER A 142 20.47 0.77 -1.57
CA SER A 142 20.19 0.12 -2.86
C SER A 142 19.30 -1.10 -2.64
N LEU A 143 18.18 -1.17 -3.37
CA LEU A 143 17.18 -2.22 -3.26
C LEU A 143 16.78 -2.74 -4.63
N HIS A 144 16.44 -4.02 -4.71
CA HIS A 144 15.80 -4.56 -5.90
C HIS A 144 14.45 -3.86 -6.15
N PRO A 145 14.06 -3.56 -7.40
CA PRO A 145 12.81 -2.85 -7.71
C PRO A 145 11.55 -3.51 -7.15
N PHE A 146 11.51 -4.82 -6.97
CA PHE A 146 10.41 -5.52 -6.29
C PHE A 146 10.30 -5.11 -4.82
N ALA A 147 11.42 -4.90 -4.11
CA ALA A 147 11.39 -4.43 -2.72
C ALA A 147 10.80 -3.03 -2.64
N ILE A 148 11.22 -2.13 -3.54
CA ILE A 148 10.71 -0.76 -3.61
C ILE A 148 9.22 -0.75 -3.95
N GLY A 149 8.80 -1.55 -4.94
CA GLY A 149 7.39 -1.68 -5.32
C GLY A 149 6.53 -2.29 -4.21
N GLY A 150 7.04 -3.32 -3.53
CA GLY A 150 6.37 -3.92 -2.37
C GLY A 150 6.23 -2.93 -1.20
N PHE A 151 7.29 -2.20 -0.87
CA PHE A 151 7.26 -1.15 0.16
C PHE A 151 6.24 -0.05 -0.19
N ALA A 152 6.30 0.48 -1.42
CA ALA A 152 5.35 1.47 -1.90
C ALA A 152 3.90 0.94 -1.87
N GLY A 153 3.69 -0.30 -2.28
CA GLY A 153 2.38 -0.97 -2.23
C GLY A 153 1.84 -1.09 -0.79
N MET A 154 2.69 -1.40 0.19
CA MET A 154 2.29 -1.39 1.61
C MET A 154 1.84 -0.01 2.06
N MET A 155 2.58 1.05 1.69
CA MET A 155 2.20 2.42 2.02
C MET A 155 0.86 2.81 1.38
N ILE A 156 0.66 2.47 0.12
CA ILE A 156 -0.60 2.72 -0.60
C ILE A 156 -1.77 2.07 0.12
N ASN A 157 -1.67 0.78 0.43
CA ASN A 157 -2.73 0.05 1.14
C ASN A 157 -2.96 0.59 2.56
N ALA A 158 -1.91 1.05 3.25
CA ALA A 158 -2.05 1.71 4.54
C ALA A 158 -2.81 3.05 4.42
N LEU A 159 -2.51 3.86 3.41
CA LEU A 159 -3.21 5.11 3.15
C LEU A 159 -4.70 4.89 2.81
N ASP A 160 -5.03 3.82 2.10
CA ASP A 160 -6.41 3.45 1.79
C ASP A 160 -7.21 3.07 3.05
N THR A 161 -6.54 2.71 4.16
CA THR A 161 -7.19 2.44 5.46
C THR A 161 -7.41 3.67 6.32
N ILE A 162 -6.93 4.85 5.91
CA ILE A 162 -7.22 6.10 6.62
C ILE A 162 -8.74 6.36 6.57
N PRO A 163 -9.40 6.65 7.70
CA PRO A 163 -10.87 6.76 7.76
C PRO A 163 -11.40 8.09 7.21
N LEU A 164 -11.06 8.39 5.98
CA LEU A 164 -11.55 9.55 5.25
C LEU A 164 -12.70 9.17 4.30
N ALA A 165 -13.57 10.13 3.98
CA ALA A 165 -14.68 9.90 3.06
C ALA A 165 -14.19 9.40 1.69
N GLY A 166 -14.71 8.25 1.25
CA GLY A 166 -14.42 7.65 -0.06
C GLY A 166 -13.30 6.61 -0.06
N THR A 167 -12.43 6.56 0.95
CA THR A 167 -11.43 5.50 1.13
C THR A 167 -12.06 4.22 1.68
N ASP A 168 -11.33 3.13 1.66
CA ASP A 168 -11.79 1.89 2.29
C ASP A 168 -11.84 2.03 3.82
N GLY A 169 -10.87 2.72 4.42
CA GLY A 169 -10.92 3.09 5.84
C GLY A 169 -12.13 3.93 6.21
N GLY A 170 -12.55 4.83 5.31
CA GLY A 170 -13.80 5.59 5.47
C GLY A 170 -15.04 4.69 5.47
N ARG A 171 -15.09 3.70 4.58
CA ARG A 171 -16.18 2.71 4.54
C ARG A 171 -16.15 1.78 5.77
N MET A 172 -14.96 1.36 6.22
CA MET A 172 -14.80 0.57 7.46
C MET A 172 -15.29 1.36 8.67
N SER A 173 -14.88 2.61 8.83
CA SER A 173 -15.32 3.46 9.94
C SER A 173 -16.83 3.72 9.90
N GLN A 174 -17.42 3.91 8.69
CA GLN A 174 -18.87 4.03 8.55
C GLN A 174 -19.60 2.73 8.94
N ALA A 175 -19.04 1.57 8.64
CA ALA A 175 -19.62 0.29 9.02
C ALA A 175 -19.59 0.07 10.53
N LEU A 176 -18.54 0.53 11.23
CA LEU A 176 -18.35 0.35 12.67
C LEU A 176 -19.07 1.40 13.51
N LEU A 177 -19.03 2.67 13.11
CA LEU A 177 -19.48 3.81 13.90
C LEU A 177 -20.83 4.38 13.43
N GLY A 178 -21.37 3.87 12.30
CA GLY A 178 -22.49 4.47 11.63
C GLY A 178 -22.14 5.83 10.99
N ARG A 179 -23.10 6.43 10.30
CA ARG A 179 -22.87 7.70 9.57
C ARG A 179 -22.41 8.86 10.45
N PRO A 180 -23.09 9.17 11.61
CA PRO A 180 -22.67 10.27 12.46
C PRO A 180 -21.29 10.05 13.05
N GLY A 181 -21.00 8.85 13.56
CA GLY A 181 -19.71 8.50 14.14
C GLY A 181 -18.57 8.57 13.12
N HIS A 182 -18.81 8.08 11.90
CA HIS A 182 -17.85 8.20 10.80
C HIS A 182 -17.52 9.66 10.47
N VAL A 183 -18.52 10.55 10.36
CA VAL A 183 -18.29 11.96 10.04
C VAL A 183 -17.44 12.64 11.14
N ALA A 184 -17.78 12.42 12.41
CA ALA A 184 -17.00 12.96 13.53
C ALA A 184 -15.56 12.43 13.52
N PHE A 185 -15.38 11.11 13.36
CA PHE A 185 -14.07 10.47 13.37
C PHE A 185 -13.21 10.90 12.17
N SER A 186 -13.78 10.94 10.98
CA SER A 186 -13.08 11.43 9.78
C SER A 186 -12.67 12.90 9.91
N GLY A 187 -13.51 13.73 10.53
CA GLY A 187 -13.17 15.12 10.83
C GLY A 187 -11.97 15.23 11.76
N ILE A 188 -11.97 14.46 12.86
CA ILE A 188 -10.84 14.45 13.81
C ILE A 188 -9.54 14.02 13.09
N VAL A 189 -9.57 12.92 12.33
CA VAL A 189 -8.41 12.45 11.60
C VAL A 189 -7.95 13.47 10.57
N PHE A 190 -8.86 14.04 9.79
CA PHE A 190 -8.53 15.07 8.80
C PHE A 190 -7.82 16.26 9.44
N PHE A 191 -8.38 16.83 10.52
CA PHE A 191 -7.75 17.97 11.20
C PHE A 191 -6.43 17.62 11.87
N SER A 192 -6.29 16.41 12.42
CA SER A 192 -5.03 15.97 13.01
C SER A 192 -3.87 15.91 12.01
N MET A 193 -4.16 15.64 10.72
CA MET A 193 -3.14 15.63 9.66
C MET A 193 -2.56 17.03 9.33
N PHE A 194 -3.22 18.11 9.77
CA PHE A 194 -2.73 19.49 9.60
C PHE A 194 -2.05 20.07 10.85
N LEU A 195 -2.05 19.33 11.95
CA LEU A 195 -1.44 19.76 13.21
C LEU A 195 -0.01 19.24 13.39
N TYR A 196 0.46 18.44 12.44
CA TYR A 196 1.81 17.90 12.33
C TYR A 196 2.47 18.37 11.05
#